data_df9ec48c6f334162cd82529032bd8ed1
#
_entry.id   df9ec48c6f334162cd82529032bd8ed1
#
_cell.length_a   1.000
_cell.length_b   1.000
_cell.length_c   1.000
_cell.angle_alpha   90.00
_cell.angle_beta   90.00
_cell.angle_gamma   90.00
#
_symmetry.space_group_name_H-M   'P 1'
#
loop_
_entity.id
_entity.type
_entity.pdbx_description
1 polymer ?
#
loop_
_entity_poly.entity_id
_entity_poly.type
_entity_poly.pdbx_seq_one_letter_code
_entity_poly.pdbx_strand_id
1 'polypeptide(L)'
;MKQNIFQTVIAAMLLCVTFTSCSSVRWVSVDRLTPSKVDIPEQVRRVAVLNNQPYAPDRKAVYYLNAGDVTDSLAQYLADVGYFDEVVLGDTLLGTAMLANQEKRTLRPVAVMDLCRKYGADMLLTVDNVSFFPEAISYPYVTGEVRIRMTCYQPGELKPLTTITDAIWMDWEQWPWLKHDAVIFAASSALSVIVPQWQVEEFPFYTGANVGQRDAAVYVREDNWDGASRLWSRQLNHKNRRRRMEAHLNMAVYHELKGGNMATARQYAEKARELASEKLEKRGDKVISPSSDYQLISDYLKDLERRNRNLERIKRQMHRFSDDF
;
A
#
# COMPACT_ATOMS: atom_id res chain seq x y z
N MET A 1 59.17 -12.12 7.65
CA MET A 1 57.88 -12.68 7.15
C MET A 1 56.65 -12.22 7.95
N LYS A 2 56.65 -12.28 9.27
CA LYS A 2 55.47 -11.85 10.11
C LYS A 2 55.09 -10.36 9.98
N GLN A 3 56.06 -9.47 9.79
CA GLN A 3 55.86 -8.02 9.69
C GLN A 3 55.13 -7.60 8.41
N ASN A 4 55.37 -8.30 7.29
CA ASN A 4 54.70 -8.02 6.01
C ASN A 4 53.22 -8.47 6.02
N ILE A 5 52.91 -9.57 6.73
CA ILE A 5 51.54 -10.07 6.85
C ILE A 5 50.68 -9.08 7.65
N PHE A 6 51.22 -8.51 8.73
CA PHE A 6 50.52 -7.54 9.56
C PHE A 6 50.22 -6.23 8.79
N GLN A 7 51.20 -5.76 8.00
CA GLN A 7 50.98 -4.58 7.14
C GLN A 7 49.94 -4.84 6.02
N THR A 8 49.93 -6.03 5.44
CA THR A 8 48.94 -6.41 4.41
C THR A 8 47.54 -6.52 4.99
N VAL A 9 47.41 -7.05 6.21
CA VAL A 9 46.11 -7.14 6.90
C VAL A 9 45.57 -5.74 7.28
N ILE A 10 46.43 -4.84 7.76
CA ILE A 10 46.03 -3.45 8.05
C ILE A 10 45.63 -2.70 6.78
N ALA A 11 46.39 -2.89 5.68
CA ALA A 11 46.06 -2.27 4.39
C ALA A 11 44.74 -2.82 3.84
N ALA A 12 44.45 -4.12 3.98
CA ALA A 12 43.17 -4.72 3.60
C ALA A 12 42.02 -4.26 4.47
N MET A 13 42.21 -4.13 5.79
CA MET A 13 41.20 -3.54 6.68
C MET A 13 40.91 -2.07 6.36
N LEU A 14 41.94 -1.27 6.10
CA LEU A 14 41.75 0.12 5.67
C LEU A 14 41.04 0.25 4.32
N LEU A 15 41.30 -0.68 3.38
CA LEU A 15 40.55 -0.73 2.12
C LEU A 15 39.06 -1.10 2.33
N CYS A 16 38.78 -2.02 3.22
CA CYS A 16 37.36 -2.41 3.51
C CYS A 16 36.56 -1.28 4.13
N VAL A 17 37.16 -0.40 4.94
CA VAL A 17 36.49 0.75 5.56
C VAL A 17 36.13 1.86 4.55
N THR A 18 36.86 1.93 3.42
CA THR A 18 36.60 2.95 2.37
C THR A 18 35.40 2.61 1.47
N PHE A 19 34.87 1.39 1.52
CA PHE A 19 33.71 0.97 0.71
C PHE A 19 32.36 1.04 1.42
N THR A 20 32.28 1.62 2.62
CA THR A 20 30.98 2.05 3.14
C THR A 20 30.50 3.23 2.31
N SER A 21 29.91 2.93 1.16
CA SER A 21 29.15 3.90 0.37
C SER A 21 28.01 4.39 1.26
N CYS A 22 28.22 5.50 1.95
CA CYS A 22 27.12 6.21 2.58
C CYS A 22 26.10 6.50 1.48
N SER A 23 24.98 5.81 1.50
CA SER A 23 23.85 6.13 0.65
C SER A 23 23.54 7.60 0.84
N SER A 24 23.68 8.39 -0.22
CA SER A 24 23.33 9.80 -0.20
C SER A 24 21.80 10.01 -0.24
N VAL A 25 21.03 8.93 -0.29
CA VAL A 25 19.58 8.94 -0.31
C VAL A 25 19.04 8.65 1.10
N ARG A 26 18.08 9.45 1.51
CA ARG A 26 17.26 9.23 2.70
C ARG A 26 15.79 9.16 2.28
N TRP A 27 14.98 8.65 3.17
CA TRP A 27 13.55 8.52 2.99
C TRP A 27 12.84 9.36 4.04
N VAL A 28 11.77 10.01 3.63
CA VAL A 28 10.82 10.68 4.51
C VAL A 28 9.49 9.95 4.41
N SER A 29 8.95 9.57 5.57
CA SER A 29 7.66 8.92 5.69
C SER A 29 6.58 9.98 5.87
N VAL A 30 5.50 9.89 5.10
CA VAL A 30 4.36 10.81 5.15
C VAL A 30 3.08 10.00 5.14
N ASP A 31 2.16 10.30 6.05
CA ASP A 31 0.83 9.74 6.03
C ASP A 31 0.04 10.30 4.85
N ARG A 32 -0.47 9.43 3.99
CA ARG A 32 -1.29 9.79 2.84
C ARG A 32 -2.53 8.92 2.74
N LEU A 33 -3.61 9.56 2.35
CA LEU A 33 -4.83 8.83 2.04
C LEU A 33 -4.66 8.09 0.71
N THR A 34 -4.91 6.79 0.72
CA THR A 34 -4.92 5.93 -0.47
C THR A 34 -6.35 5.49 -0.78
N PRO A 35 -6.73 5.42 -2.08
CA PRO A 35 -8.07 5.01 -2.44
C PRO A 35 -8.29 3.54 -2.12
N SER A 36 -9.51 3.18 -1.79
CA SER A 36 -9.93 1.77 -1.69
C SER A 36 -9.74 1.05 -3.03
N LYS A 37 -9.64 -0.28 -3.01
CA LYS A 37 -9.55 -1.08 -4.26
C LYS A 37 -10.88 -1.13 -5.02
N VAL A 38 -11.99 -0.86 -4.34
CA VAL A 38 -13.36 -0.90 -4.89
C VAL A 38 -13.92 0.50 -5.06
N ASP A 39 -14.44 0.80 -6.24
CA ASP A 39 -15.20 2.03 -6.46
C ASP A 39 -16.69 1.73 -6.21
N ILE A 40 -17.16 2.10 -5.02
CA ILE A 40 -18.55 1.94 -4.63
C ILE A 40 -19.35 3.13 -5.14
N PRO A 41 -20.47 2.91 -5.87
CA PRO A 41 -21.31 4.00 -6.37
C PRO A 41 -21.83 4.90 -5.23
N GLU A 42 -21.91 6.20 -5.49
CA GLU A 42 -22.29 7.20 -4.47
C GLU A 42 -23.70 6.98 -3.88
N GLN A 43 -24.62 6.41 -4.66
CA GLN A 43 -25.99 6.11 -4.21
C GLN A 43 -26.06 4.96 -3.20
N VAL A 44 -25.02 4.15 -3.06
CA VAL A 44 -24.98 3.07 -2.07
C VAL A 44 -24.75 3.67 -0.70
N ARG A 45 -25.77 3.74 0.13
CA ARG A 45 -25.72 4.31 1.49
C ARG A 45 -25.80 3.24 2.57
N ARG A 46 -26.53 2.16 2.31
CA ARG A 46 -26.73 1.06 3.25
C ARG A 46 -26.14 -0.23 2.71
N VAL A 47 -25.27 -0.88 3.50
CA VAL A 47 -24.63 -2.15 3.12
C VAL A 47 -25.04 -3.26 4.08
N ALA A 48 -25.34 -4.45 3.55
CA ALA A 48 -25.46 -5.66 4.35
C ALA A 48 -24.21 -6.52 4.19
N VAL A 49 -23.61 -6.92 5.30
CA VAL A 49 -22.43 -7.78 5.36
C VAL A 49 -22.86 -9.18 5.77
N LEU A 50 -22.51 -10.19 4.97
CA LEU A 50 -22.97 -11.55 5.13
C LEU A 50 -21.81 -12.56 5.08
N ASN A 51 -21.86 -13.54 5.96
CA ASN A 51 -20.99 -14.70 5.85
C ASN A 51 -21.53 -15.67 4.78
N ASN A 52 -20.75 -15.89 3.73
CA ASN A 52 -21.09 -16.83 2.64
C ASN A 52 -20.15 -18.03 2.58
N GLN A 53 -19.33 -18.24 3.61
CA GLN A 53 -18.45 -19.41 3.68
C GLN A 53 -19.22 -20.64 4.18
N PRO A 54 -19.12 -21.79 3.49
CA PRO A 54 -19.71 -23.01 3.99
C PRO A 54 -19.03 -23.45 5.30
N TYR A 55 -19.81 -24.02 6.20
CA TYR A 55 -19.33 -24.50 7.50
C TYR A 55 -18.33 -25.68 7.39
N ALA A 56 -18.22 -26.32 6.23
CA ALA A 56 -17.29 -27.42 6.03
C ALA A 56 -15.88 -26.87 5.78
N PRO A 57 -14.96 -27.11 6.70
CA PRO A 57 -13.58 -26.69 6.54
C PRO A 57 -12.93 -27.45 5.37
N ASP A 58 -12.16 -26.76 4.55
CA ASP A 58 -11.22 -27.43 3.66
C ASP A 58 -10.24 -28.24 4.54
N ARG A 59 -10.27 -29.56 4.42
CA ARG A 59 -9.47 -30.49 5.25
C ARG A 59 -7.96 -30.29 5.15
N LYS A 60 -7.52 -29.43 4.22
CA LYS A 60 -6.12 -29.05 4.02
C LYS A 60 -5.70 -27.80 4.79
N ALA A 61 -6.64 -26.98 5.24
CA ALA A 61 -6.29 -25.81 6.04
C ALA A 61 -6.08 -26.26 7.49
N VAL A 62 -4.86 -26.22 7.97
CA VAL A 62 -4.47 -26.68 9.31
C VAL A 62 -5.05 -25.78 10.41
N TYR A 63 -5.41 -24.53 10.06
CA TYR A 63 -5.98 -23.55 10.98
C TYR A 63 -7.15 -22.83 10.32
N TYR A 64 -8.34 -23.01 10.90
CA TYR A 64 -9.54 -22.33 10.41
C TYR A 64 -9.73 -21.03 11.15
N LEU A 65 -9.79 -19.95 10.37
CA LEU A 65 -10.44 -18.73 10.80
C LEU A 65 -11.95 -18.90 10.60
N ASN A 66 -12.72 -18.59 11.63
CA ASN A 66 -14.17 -18.56 11.51
C ASN A 66 -14.57 -17.34 10.65
N ALA A 67 -15.10 -17.60 9.48
CA ALA A 67 -15.55 -16.52 8.59
C ALA A 67 -16.70 -15.70 9.20
N GLY A 68 -17.47 -16.26 10.12
CA GLY A 68 -18.45 -15.53 10.90
C GLY A 68 -17.79 -14.45 11.74
N ASP A 69 -16.76 -14.78 12.53
CA ASP A 69 -16.06 -13.82 13.37
C ASP A 69 -15.40 -12.69 12.53
N VAL A 70 -14.87 -13.03 11.34
CA VAL A 70 -14.32 -12.05 10.40
C VAL A 70 -15.42 -11.16 9.84
N THR A 71 -16.58 -11.72 9.51
CA THR A 71 -17.75 -10.98 8.99
C THR A 71 -18.28 -10.01 10.02
N ASP A 72 -18.40 -10.44 11.28
CA ASP A 72 -18.89 -9.63 12.40
C ASP A 72 -17.92 -8.47 12.67
N SER A 73 -16.62 -8.75 12.72
CA SER A 73 -15.59 -7.72 12.92
C SER A 73 -15.54 -6.74 11.75
N LEU A 74 -15.68 -7.21 10.51
CA LEU A 74 -15.71 -6.36 9.33
C LEU A 74 -16.94 -5.43 9.32
N ALA A 75 -18.11 -5.96 9.68
CA ALA A 75 -19.33 -5.16 9.79
C ALA A 75 -19.18 -4.07 10.85
N GLN A 76 -18.61 -4.42 12.00
CA GLN A 76 -18.33 -3.45 13.07
C GLN A 76 -17.37 -2.35 12.59
N TYR A 77 -16.25 -2.71 11.96
CA TYR A 77 -15.27 -1.74 11.48
C TYR A 77 -15.85 -0.82 10.38
N LEU A 78 -16.68 -1.35 9.48
CA LEU A 78 -17.35 -0.53 8.48
C LEU A 78 -18.34 0.47 9.12
N ALA A 79 -19.02 0.05 10.18
CA ALA A 79 -19.90 0.93 10.94
C ALA A 79 -19.13 2.02 11.69
N ASP A 80 -18.01 1.65 12.35
CA ASP A 80 -17.19 2.57 13.13
C ASP A 80 -16.51 3.64 12.27
N VAL A 81 -16.13 3.31 11.03
CA VAL A 81 -15.53 4.26 10.07
C VAL A 81 -16.55 5.25 9.52
N GLY A 82 -17.86 4.93 9.53
CA GLY A 82 -18.90 5.80 8.99
C GLY A 82 -18.85 6.01 7.48
N TYR A 83 -18.30 5.07 6.72
CA TYR A 83 -18.24 5.13 5.25
C TYR A 83 -19.58 4.86 4.57
N PHE A 84 -20.49 4.19 5.27
CA PHE A 84 -21.88 3.96 4.91
C PHE A 84 -22.77 4.58 5.98
N ASP A 85 -23.94 5.05 5.59
CA ASP A 85 -24.93 5.61 6.53
C ASP A 85 -25.42 4.52 7.50
N GLU A 86 -25.50 3.27 7.00
CA GLU A 86 -25.88 2.12 7.82
C GLU A 86 -25.19 0.83 7.35
N VAL A 87 -24.70 0.06 8.32
CA VAL A 87 -24.13 -1.27 8.10
C VAL A 87 -24.98 -2.30 8.83
N VAL A 88 -25.51 -3.26 8.10
CA VAL A 88 -26.37 -4.32 8.63
C VAL A 88 -25.61 -5.64 8.60
N LEU A 89 -25.41 -6.25 9.76
CA LEU A 89 -24.91 -7.63 9.82
C LEU A 89 -26.05 -8.59 9.49
N GLY A 90 -25.86 -9.37 8.44
CA GLY A 90 -26.86 -10.35 8.01
C GLY A 90 -26.53 -11.79 8.42
N ASP A 91 -27.48 -12.69 8.18
CA ASP A 91 -27.31 -14.10 8.54
C ASP A 91 -26.26 -14.81 7.68
N THR A 92 -25.70 -15.90 8.22
CA THR A 92 -24.82 -16.78 7.46
C THR A 92 -25.59 -17.53 6.37
N LEU A 93 -25.09 -17.50 5.15
CA LEU A 93 -25.68 -18.17 3.99
C LEU A 93 -25.28 -19.65 3.95
N LEU A 94 -26.09 -20.53 4.54
CA LEU A 94 -25.81 -21.96 4.66
C LEU A 94 -26.19 -22.76 3.41
N GLY A 95 -27.14 -22.27 2.61
CA GLY A 95 -27.71 -22.99 1.47
C GLY A 95 -26.94 -22.80 0.17
N THR A 96 -27.05 -23.75 -0.73
CA THR A 96 -26.51 -23.67 -2.10
C THR A 96 -27.55 -23.20 -3.12
N ALA A 97 -28.84 -23.17 -2.75
CA ALA A 97 -29.95 -22.78 -3.65
C ALA A 97 -29.82 -21.34 -4.18
N MET A 98 -29.22 -20.44 -3.40
CA MET A 98 -28.99 -19.04 -3.78
C MET A 98 -27.79 -18.84 -4.69
N LEU A 99 -26.96 -19.87 -4.90
CA LEU A 99 -25.71 -19.76 -5.63
C LEU A 99 -25.90 -19.96 -7.14
N ALA A 100 -25.32 -19.07 -7.93
CA ALA A 100 -25.12 -19.26 -9.36
C ALA A 100 -23.91 -20.15 -9.66
N ASN A 101 -22.90 -20.09 -8.81
CA ASN A 101 -21.71 -20.94 -8.88
C ASN A 101 -21.36 -21.42 -7.46
N GLN A 102 -21.36 -22.73 -7.26
CA GLN A 102 -21.10 -23.33 -5.93
C GLN A 102 -19.64 -23.24 -5.52
N GLU A 103 -18.72 -23.46 -6.45
CA GLU A 103 -17.27 -23.43 -6.18
C GLU A 103 -16.80 -22.02 -5.79
N LYS A 104 -17.27 -21.02 -6.55
CA LYS A 104 -16.95 -19.61 -6.29
C LYS A 104 -17.89 -18.96 -5.27
N ARG A 105 -18.92 -19.66 -4.86
CA ARG A 105 -20.00 -19.16 -3.99
C ARG A 105 -20.64 -17.84 -4.47
N THR A 106 -20.71 -17.66 -5.78
CA THR A 106 -21.32 -16.47 -6.39
C THR A 106 -22.85 -16.57 -6.28
N LEU A 107 -23.49 -15.52 -5.77
CA LEU A 107 -24.94 -15.46 -5.65
C LEU A 107 -25.64 -15.28 -7.00
N ARG A 108 -26.87 -15.81 -7.11
CA ARG A 108 -27.76 -15.53 -8.24
C ARG A 108 -28.28 -14.11 -8.14
N PRO A 109 -28.54 -13.39 -9.25
CA PRO A 109 -29.09 -12.02 -9.21
C PRO A 109 -30.39 -11.93 -8.42
N VAL A 110 -31.28 -12.90 -8.55
CA VAL A 110 -32.56 -12.94 -7.78
C VAL A 110 -32.27 -13.04 -6.28
N ALA A 111 -31.34 -13.87 -5.86
CA ALA A 111 -30.95 -13.99 -4.45
C ALA A 111 -30.36 -12.67 -3.90
N VAL A 112 -29.56 -11.98 -4.71
CA VAL A 112 -29.05 -10.64 -4.35
C VAL A 112 -30.18 -9.66 -4.12
N MET A 113 -31.17 -9.61 -5.02
CA MET A 113 -32.36 -8.74 -4.89
C MET A 113 -33.17 -9.06 -3.63
N ASP A 114 -33.40 -10.34 -3.36
CA ASP A 114 -34.18 -10.77 -2.20
C ASP A 114 -33.46 -10.47 -0.87
N LEU A 115 -32.13 -10.68 -0.82
CA LEU A 115 -31.32 -10.36 0.34
C LEU A 115 -31.24 -8.84 0.55
N CYS A 116 -31.01 -8.05 -0.51
CA CYS A 116 -31.05 -6.59 -0.41
C CYS A 116 -32.39 -6.10 0.14
N ARG A 117 -33.52 -6.65 -0.36
CA ARG A 117 -34.86 -6.34 0.15
C ARG A 117 -35.04 -6.75 1.61
N LYS A 118 -34.58 -7.95 1.98
CA LYS A 118 -34.65 -8.48 3.35
C LYS A 118 -33.97 -7.55 4.35
N TYR A 119 -32.77 -7.04 4.02
CA TYR A 119 -31.96 -6.21 4.90
C TYR A 119 -32.15 -4.71 4.64
N GLY A 120 -32.96 -4.32 3.65
CA GLY A 120 -33.14 -2.93 3.24
C GLY A 120 -31.84 -2.30 2.74
N ALA A 121 -30.95 -3.08 2.14
CA ALA A 121 -29.60 -2.65 1.75
C ALA A 121 -29.52 -2.30 0.26
N ASP A 122 -28.69 -1.31 -0.07
CA ASP A 122 -28.39 -0.91 -1.44
C ASP A 122 -27.31 -1.78 -2.07
N MET A 123 -26.52 -2.46 -1.24
CA MET A 123 -25.42 -3.33 -1.64
C MET A 123 -25.25 -4.49 -0.65
N LEU A 124 -24.87 -5.65 -1.15
CA LEU A 124 -24.39 -6.76 -0.33
C LEU A 124 -22.87 -6.86 -0.41
N LEU A 125 -22.25 -7.11 0.72
CA LEU A 125 -20.88 -7.53 0.85
C LEU A 125 -20.86 -8.93 1.46
N THR A 126 -20.38 -9.91 0.72
CA THR A 126 -20.27 -11.28 1.22
C THR A 126 -18.82 -11.64 1.49
N VAL A 127 -18.56 -12.26 2.63
CA VAL A 127 -17.29 -12.92 2.95
C VAL A 127 -17.41 -14.37 2.47
N ASP A 128 -16.79 -14.68 1.33
CA ASP A 128 -16.97 -15.95 0.62
C ASP A 128 -15.98 -17.03 1.07
N ASN A 129 -14.79 -16.61 1.50
CA ASN A 129 -13.78 -17.51 2.01
C ASN A 129 -12.78 -16.77 2.88
N VAL A 130 -12.43 -17.36 4.01
CA VAL A 130 -11.31 -16.95 4.87
C VAL A 130 -10.50 -18.21 5.18
N SER A 131 -9.22 -18.17 4.89
CA SER A 131 -8.31 -19.30 5.08
C SER A 131 -6.97 -18.81 5.59
N PHE A 132 -6.35 -19.56 6.48
CA PHE A 132 -4.99 -19.33 6.94
C PHE A 132 -4.08 -20.47 6.47
N PHE A 133 -2.96 -20.13 5.86
CA PHE A 133 -1.95 -21.06 5.37
C PHE A 133 -0.65 -20.82 6.11
N PRO A 134 -0.34 -21.59 7.18
CA PRO A 134 0.93 -21.45 7.85
C PRO A 134 2.08 -21.88 6.93
N GLU A 135 3.13 -21.07 6.85
CA GLU A 135 4.36 -21.41 6.13
C GLU A 135 5.39 -22.00 7.08
N ALA A 136 5.58 -21.40 8.25
CA ALA A 136 6.48 -21.90 9.28
C ALA A 136 5.85 -21.84 10.65
N ILE A 137 6.07 -22.87 11.45
CA ILE A 137 5.68 -22.97 12.85
C ILE A 137 6.94 -23.26 13.65
N SER A 138 7.48 -22.22 14.30
CA SER A 138 8.63 -22.34 15.21
C SER A 138 8.26 -21.63 16.49
N TYR A 139 7.87 -22.43 17.52
CA TYR A 139 7.43 -21.85 18.78
C TYR A 139 8.45 -20.84 19.33
N PRO A 140 8.05 -19.63 19.72
CA PRO A 140 6.67 -19.11 19.78
C PRO A 140 6.11 -18.47 18.50
N TYR A 141 6.83 -18.55 17.40
CA TYR A 141 6.50 -17.86 16.15
C TYR A 141 5.69 -18.72 15.19
N VAL A 142 4.70 -18.10 14.57
CA VAL A 142 3.94 -18.67 13.44
C VAL A 142 3.90 -17.64 12.34
N THR A 143 4.42 -18.00 11.16
CA THR A 143 4.31 -17.18 9.96
C THR A 143 3.40 -17.84 8.95
N GLY A 144 2.66 -17.06 8.21
CA GLY A 144 1.76 -17.60 7.20
C GLY A 144 0.95 -16.53 6.48
N GLU A 145 0.11 -17.00 5.57
CA GLU A 145 -0.72 -16.18 4.71
C GLU A 145 -2.20 -16.32 5.10
N VAL A 146 -2.88 -15.20 5.36
CA VAL A 146 -4.33 -15.14 5.44
C VAL A 146 -4.87 -14.77 4.08
N ARG A 147 -5.74 -15.61 3.52
CA ARG A 147 -6.45 -15.33 2.26
C ARG A 147 -7.91 -15.05 2.55
N ILE A 148 -8.38 -13.91 2.04
CA ILE A 148 -9.79 -13.53 2.11
C ILE A 148 -10.32 -13.37 0.69
N ARG A 149 -11.52 -13.92 0.47
CA ARG A 149 -12.31 -13.63 -0.71
C ARG A 149 -13.62 -13.00 -0.30
N MET A 150 -13.92 -11.86 -0.90
CA MET A 150 -15.16 -11.10 -0.68
C MET A 150 -15.77 -10.73 -2.02
N THR A 151 -17.09 -10.61 -2.06
CA THR A 151 -17.81 -10.18 -3.25
C THR A 151 -18.81 -9.09 -2.91
N CYS A 152 -18.78 -8.00 -3.68
CA CYS A 152 -19.74 -6.91 -3.61
C CYS A 152 -20.79 -7.11 -4.69
N TYR A 153 -22.08 -6.98 -4.31
CA TYR A 153 -23.21 -7.11 -5.21
C TYR A 153 -24.11 -5.89 -5.12
N GLN A 154 -24.55 -5.41 -6.28
CA GLN A 154 -25.64 -4.45 -6.39
C GLN A 154 -26.93 -5.14 -6.85
N PRO A 155 -28.11 -4.77 -6.28
CA PRO A 155 -29.38 -5.30 -6.75
C PRO A 155 -29.66 -4.82 -8.19
N GLY A 156 -30.16 -5.75 -9.01
CA GLY A 156 -30.47 -5.48 -10.42
C GLY A 156 -29.31 -5.77 -11.38
N GLU A 157 -28.09 -5.92 -10.90
CA GLU A 157 -26.95 -6.24 -11.72
C GLU A 157 -26.81 -7.77 -11.94
N LEU A 158 -26.49 -8.17 -13.18
CA LEU A 158 -26.33 -9.58 -13.55
C LEU A 158 -25.01 -10.17 -13.03
N LYS A 159 -24.04 -9.32 -12.77
CA LYS A 159 -22.71 -9.70 -12.29
C LYS A 159 -22.38 -8.98 -10.99
N PRO A 160 -21.51 -9.54 -10.15
CA PRO A 160 -20.96 -8.81 -9.02
C PRO A 160 -20.34 -7.49 -9.46
N LEU A 161 -20.47 -6.46 -8.64
CA LEU A 161 -19.74 -5.21 -8.82
C LEU A 161 -18.23 -5.47 -8.82
N THR A 162 -17.78 -6.28 -7.89
CA THR A 162 -16.40 -6.77 -7.84
C THR A 162 -16.29 -8.00 -6.97
N THR A 163 -15.29 -8.83 -7.26
CA THR A 163 -14.82 -9.90 -6.36
C THR A 163 -13.37 -9.62 -6.02
N ILE A 164 -13.09 -9.57 -4.74
CA ILE A 164 -11.79 -9.27 -4.19
C ILE A 164 -11.21 -10.57 -3.63
N THR A 165 -9.98 -10.88 -4.02
CA THR A 165 -9.18 -11.89 -3.35
C THR A 165 -7.92 -11.18 -2.87
N ASP A 166 -7.71 -11.15 -1.58
CA ASP A 166 -6.53 -10.57 -0.98
C ASP A 166 -5.79 -11.63 -0.17
N ALA A 167 -4.47 -11.55 -0.19
CA ALA A 167 -3.57 -12.46 0.49
C ALA A 167 -2.61 -11.61 1.31
N ILE A 168 -2.60 -11.82 2.61
CA ILE A 168 -1.88 -10.98 3.54
C ILE A 168 -0.94 -11.85 4.36
N TRP A 169 0.33 -11.47 4.34
CA TRP A 169 1.34 -12.14 5.13
C TRP A 169 1.27 -11.72 6.59
N MET A 170 1.41 -12.70 7.47
CA MET A 170 1.40 -12.48 8.93
C MET A 170 2.58 -13.15 9.58
N ASP A 171 3.15 -12.45 10.56
CA ASP A 171 4.22 -12.94 11.42
C ASP A 171 3.82 -12.70 12.88
N TRP A 172 3.70 -13.78 13.69
CA TRP A 172 3.18 -13.72 15.05
C TRP A 172 4.07 -14.39 16.08
N GLU A 173 4.18 -13.73 17.19
CA GLU A 173 5.02 -14.16 18.31
C GLU A 173 4.36 -15.11 19.32
N GLN A 174 3.01 -15.28 19.35
CA GLN A 174 2.35 -16.06 20.40
C GLN A 174 1.15 -16.88 19.93
N TRP A 175 1.20 -18.18 20.20
CA TRP A 175 0.22 -19.17 19.75
C TRP A 175 -1.20 -19.09 20.33
N PRO A 176 -1.47 -18.82 21.64
CA PRO A 176 -2.85 -18.94 22.12
C PRO A 176 -3.81 -17.87 21.60
N TRP A 177 -3.31 -16.72 21.23
CA TRP A 177 -4.07 -15.55 20.75
C TRP A 177 -4.22 -15.48 19.24
N LEU A 178 -3.61 -16.41 18.53
CA LEU A 178 -3.52 -16.44 17.07
C LEU A 178 -4.87 -16.28 16.37
N LYS A 179 -5.92 -16.95 16.86
CA LYS A 179 -7.23 -16.91 16.21
C LYS A 179 -7.88 -15.53 16.28
N HIS A 180 -7.78 -14.89 17.44
CA HIS A 180 -8.38 -13.57 17.64
C HIS A 180 -7.65 -12.52 16.81
N ASP A 181 -6.34 -12.46 16.90
CA ASP A 181 -5.51 -11.52 16.15
C ASP A 181 -5.63 -11.72 14.64
N ALA A 182 -5.75 -12.98 14.18
CA ALA A 182 -5.99 -13.31 12.79
C ALA A 182 -7.35 -12.82 12.28
N VAL A 183 -8.39 -12.90 13.10
CA VAL A 183 -9.71 -12.36 12.76
C VAL A 183 -9.65 -10.84 12.62
N ILE A 184 -9.07 -10.16 13.62
CA ILE A 184 -8.89 -8.70 13.59
C ILE A 184 -8.09 -8.27 12.36
N PHE A 185 -6.99 -8.94 12.10
CA PHE A 185 -6.12 -8.64 10.97
C PHE A 185 -6.83 -8.90 9.64
N ALA A 186 -7.55 -10.01 9.50
CA ALA A 186 -8.34 -10.33 8.33
C ALA A 186 -9.42 -9.28 8.07
N ALA A 187 -10.16 -8.89 9.10
CA ALA A 187 -11.22 -7.89 9.00
C ALA A 187 -10.67 -6.49 8.67
N SER A 188 -9.55 -6.08 9.31
CA SER A 188 -8.89 -4.80 9.03
C SER A 188 -8.38 -4.71 7.60
N SER A 189 -7.82 -5.81 7.11
CA SER A 189 -7.34 -5.89 5.74
C SER A 189 -8.48 -5.85 4.73
N ALA A 190 -9.58 -6.55 5.03
CA ALA A 190 -10.81 -6.49 4.25
C ALA A 190 -11.39 -5.06 4.20
N LEU A 191 -11.37 -4.35 5.32
CA LEU A 191 -11.76 -2.95 5.40
C LEU A 191 -10.93 -2.07 4.45
N SER A 192 -9.60 -2.24 4.45
CA SER A 192 -8.67 -1.44 3.63
C SER A 192 -8.92 -1.57 2.12
N VAL A 193 -9.58 -2.64 1.71
CA VAL A 193 -9.96 -2.87 0.31
C VAL A 193 -11.21 -2.08 -0.07
N ILE A 194 -12.11 -1.86 0.89
CA ILE A 194 -13.45 -1.27 0.68
C ILE A 194 -13.45 0.23 0.95
N VAL A 195 -12.68 0.67 1.94
CA VAL A 195 -12.65 2.05 2.42
C VAL A 195 -11.29 2.68 2.16
N PRO A 196 -11.21 3.96 1.75
CA PRO A 196 -9.94 4.68 1.69
C PRO A 196 -9.23 4.65 3.04
N GLN A 197 -7.91 4.45 3.02
CA GLN A 197 -7.11 4.29 4.23
C GLN A 197 -5.91 5.24 4.26
N TRP A 198 -5.59 5.75 5.43
CA TRP A 198 -4.32 6.41 5.67
C TRP A 198 -3.20 5.36 5.69
N GLN A 199 -2.19 5.58 4.87
CA GLN A 199 -1.03 4.71 4.78
C GLN A 199 0.24 5.55 4.79
N VAL A 200 1.29 5.01 5.41
CA VAL A 200 2.61 5.63 5.37
C VAL A 200 3.22 5.37 3.99
N GLU A 201 3.50 6.44 3.26
CA GLU A 201 4.27 6.39 2.01
C GLU A 201 5.65 7.00 2.21
N GLU A 202 6.66 6.39 1.59
CA GLU A 202 8.04 6.83 1.69
C GLU A 202 8.48 7.58 0.43
N PHE A 203 9.16 8.70 0.63
CA PHE A 203 9.64 9.57 -0.43
C PHE A 203 11.16 9.69 -0.36
N PRO A 204 11.88 9.36 -1.46
CA PRO A 204 13.33 9.46 -1.49
C PRO A 204 13.79 10.91 -1.68
N PHE A 205 14.82 11.31 -0.96
CA PHE A 205 15.51 12.56 -1.24
C PHE A 205 17.02 12.44 -1.03
N TYR A 206 17.78 13.20 -1.82
CA TYR A 206 19.23 13.21 -1.70
C TYR A 206 19.70 14.17 -0.62
N THR A 207 20.55 13.66 0.26
CA THR A 207 21.21 14.46 1.30
C THR A 207 22.60 14.97 0.86
N GLY A 208 23.19 14.34 -0.16
CA GLY A 208 24.44 14.73 -0.79
C GLY A 208 25.66 14.90 0.11
N ALA A 209 26.81 15.06 -0.53
CA ALA A 209 28.08 15.26 0.17
C ALA A 209 28.41 16.74 0.46
N ASN A 210 27.66 17.70 -0.10
CA ASN A 210 27.91 19.12 0.10
C ASN A 210 27.12 19.71 1.27
N VAL A 211 27.64 20.81 1.83
CA VAL A 211 27.05 21.46 3.02
C VAL A 211 25.58 21.83 2.76
N GLY A 212 25.28 22.48 1.63
CA GLY A 212 23.91 22.93 1.34
C GLY A 212 22.88 21.79 1.28
N GLN A 213 23.26 20.60 0.80
CA GLN A 213 22.35 19.44 0.81
C GLN A 213 22.20 18.85 2.21
N ARG A 214 23.26 18.86 3.03
CA ARG A 214 23.18 18.44 4.43
C ARG A 214 22.30 19.38 5.26
N ASP A 215 22.46 20.70 5.05
CA ASP A 215 21.62 21.70 5.71
C ASP A 215 20.15 21.55 5.27
N ALA A 216 19.89 21.33 3.99
CA ALA A 216 18.55 21.05 3.49
C ALA A 216 17.95 19.78 4.15
N ALA A 217 18.74 18.74 4.38
CA ALA A 217 18.28 17.55 5.09
C ALA A 217 17.95 17.80 6.57
N VAL A 218 18.59 18.80 7.20
CA VAL A 218 18.20 19.27 8.54
C VAL A 218 16.83 19.95 8.46
N TYR A 219 16.63 20.87 7.50
CA TYR A 219 15.34 21.53 7.31
C TYR A 219 14.20 20.54 7.04
N VAL A 220 14.42 19.47 6.24
CA VAL A 220 13.41 18.43 6.05
C VAL A 220 13.03 17.76 7.36
N ARG A 221 13.99 17.42 8.23
CA ARG A 221 13.72 16.84 9.55
C ARG A 221 12.94 17.76 10.49
N GLU A 222 13.09 19.07 10.30
CA GLU A 222 12.38 20.11 11.05
C GLU A 222 11.06 20.53 10.40
N ASP A 223 10.59 19.78 9.39
CA ASP A 223 9.43 20.07 8.54
C ASP A 223 9.50 21.47 7.83
N ASN A 224 10.67 22.07 7.78
CA ASN A 224 10.91 23.33 7.08
C ASN A 224 11.26 23.10 5.60
N TRP A 225 10.29 22.60 4.85
CA TRP A 225 10.45 22.25 3.44
C TRP A 225 10.79 23.47 2.56
N ASP A 226 10.28 24.65 2.90
CA ASP A 226 10.61 25.89 2.18
C ASP A 226 12.08 26.28 2.36
N GLY A 227 12.64 26.07 3.55
CA GLY A 227 14.06 26.22 3.81
C GLY A 227 14.89 25.27 2.95
N ALA A 228 14.50 24.00 2.91
CA ALA A 228 15.15 22.97 2.10
C ALA A 228 15.08 23.31 0.60
N SER A 229 13.90 23.67 0.09
CA SER A 229 13.68 24.00 -1.33
C SER A 229 14.55 25.18 -1.81
N ARG A 230 14.73 26.20 -0.98
CA ARG A 230 15.64 27.32 -1.29
C ARG A 230 17.09 26.88 -1.45
N LEU A 231 17.54 25.88 -0.70
CA LEU A 231 18.90 25.34 -0.84
C LEU A 231 19.03 24.45 -2.08
N TRP A 232 18.02 23.66 -2.40
CA TRP A 232 18.00 22.80 -3.58
C TRP A 232 17.89 23.61 -4.87
N SER A 233 17.08 24.68 -4.90
CA SER A 233 16.92 25.54 -6.07
C SER A 233 18.25 26.17 -6.54
N ARG A 234 19.15 26.52 -5.60
CA ARG A 234 20.51 27.02 -5.92
C ARG A 234 21.37 25.98 -6.62
N GLN A 235 21.04 24.69 -6.53
CA GLN A 235 21.81 23.60 -7.13
C GLN A 235 21.28 23.17 -8.52
N LEU A 236 20.11 23.65 -8.93
CA LEU A 236 19.47 23.24 -10.20
C LEU A 236 20.34 23.51 -11.43
N ASN A 237 21.11 24.60 -11.41
CA ASN A 237 22.00 25.01 -12.49
C ASN A 237 23.49 24.78 -12.18
N HIS A 238 23.80 23.96 -11.17
CA HIS A 238 25.18 23.71 -10.79
C HIS A 238 25.96 23.02 -11.91
N LYS A 239 27.26 23.37 -12.10
CA LYS A 239 28.12 22.74 -13.14
C LYS A 239 28.25 21.21 -13.02
N ASN A 240 28.20 20.68 -11.82
CA ASN A 240 28.23 19.23 -11.58
C ASN A 240 26.86 18.62 -11.86
N ARG A 241 26.82 17.73 -12.84
CA ARG A 241 25.60 17.03 -13.28
C ARG A 241 24.89 16.26 -12.16
N ARG A 242 25.65 15.53 -11.32
CA ARG A 242 25.08 14.77 -10.20
C ARG A 242 24.34 15.68 -9.23
N ARG A 243 24.93 16.84 -8.87
CA ARG A 243 24.25 17.80 -7.98
C ARG A 243 22.97 18.36 -8.61
N ARG A 244 22.96 18.62 -9.93
CA ARG A 244 21.73 19.01 -10.62
C ARG A 244 20.66 17.93 -10.52
N MET A 245 21.03 16.67 -10.82
CA MET A 245 20.13 15.52 -10.76
C MET A 245 19.52 15.37 -9.35
N GLU A 246 20.36 15.38 -8.32
CA GLU A 246 19.94 15.28 -6.92
C GLU A 246 18.99 16.43 -6.54
N ALA A 247 19.31 17.67 -6.92
CA ALA A 247 18.47 18.82 -6.68
C ALA A 247 17.11 18.74 -7.38
N HIS A 248 17.10 18.27 -8.63
CA HIS A 248 15.86 18.10 -9.38
C HIS A 248 14.93 17.06 -8.74
N LEU A 249 15.45 15.90 -8.27
CA LEU A 249 14.60 14.94 -7.55
C LEU A 249 14.07 15.52 -6.25
N ASN A 250 14.92 16.19 -5.47
CA ASN A 250 14.50 16.81 -4.21
C ASN A 250 13.41 17.88 -4.42
N MET A 251 13.54 18.69 -5.48
CA MET A 251 12.49 19.64 -5.86
C MET A 251 11.21 18.95 -6.32
N ALA A 252 11.29 17.81 -6.98
CA ALA A 252 10.11 17.02 -7.33
C ALA A 252 9.34 16.58 -6.07
N VAL A 253 10.05 16.04 -5.09
CA VAL A 253 9.46 15.62 -3.81
C VAL A 253 8.86 16.82 -3.06
N TYR A 254 9.54 17.97 -3.03
CA TYR A 254 9.00 19.19 -2.44
C TYR A 254 7.68 19.63 -3.08
N HIS A 255 7.63 19.71 -4.42
CA HIS A 255 6.43 20.13 -5.13
C HIS A 255 5.27 19.13 -4.98
N GLU A 256 5.57 17.85 -4.82
CA GLU A 256 4.55 16.86 -4.54
C GLU A 256 3.99 16.99 -3.12
N LEU A 257 4.85 17.13 -2.11
CA LEU A 257 4.44 17.05 -0.70
C LEU A 257 3.90 18.37 -0.16
N LYS A 258 4.52 19.49 -0.51
CA LYS A 258 4.22 20.81 0.07
C LYS A 258 3.74 21.82 -0.96
N GLY A 259 4.20 21.71 -2.19
CA GLY A 259 3.79 22.61 -3.27
C GLY A 259 2.43 22.27 -3.89
N GLY A 260 1.86 21.10 -3.59
CA GLY A 260 0.56 20.64 -4.10
C GLY A 260 0.46 20.58 -5.64
N ASN A 261 1.60 20.55 -6.35
CA ASN A 261 1.64 20.66 -7.81
C ASN A 261 2.30 19.42 -8.44
N MET A 262 1.48 18.41 -8.74
CA MET A 262 1.91 17.15 -9.35
C MET A 262 2.55 17.35 -10.74
N ALA A 263 2.08 18.31 -11.53
CA ALA A 263 2.65 18.58 -12.85
C ALA A 263 4.08 19.13 -12.75
N THR A 264 4.31 20.07 -11.84
CA THR A 264 5.65 20.62 -11.55
C THR A 264 6.56 19.54 -10.96
N ALA A 265 6.06 18.74 -10.02
CA ALA A 265 6.81 17.61 -9.46
C ALA A 265 7.28 16.63 -10.55
N ARG A 266 6.39 16.31 -11.50
CA ARG A 266 6.72 15.46 -12.64
C ARG A 266 7.82 16.05 -13.52
N GLN A 267 7.73 17.34 -13.88
CA GLN A 267 8.75 18.02 -14.70
C GLN A 267 10.14 17.95 -14.07
N TYR A 268 10.22 18.19 -12.74
CA TYR A 268 11.48 18.07 -12.01
C TYR A 268 12.00 16.63 -12.00
N ALA A 269 11.14 15.65 -11.75
CA ALA A 269 11.54 14.25 -11.74
C ALA A 269 11.99 13.73 -13.13
N GLU A 270 11.31 14.14 -14.21
CA GLU A 270 11.71 13.83 -15.57
C GLU A 270 13.10 14.43 -15.90
N LYS A 271 13.36 15.67 -15.46
CA LYS A 271 14.69 16.28 -15.63
C LYS A 271 15.76 15.57 -14.81
N ALA A 272 15.44 15.14 -13.60
CA ALA A 272 16.35 14.31 -12.80
C ALA A 272 16.70 13.00 -13.52
N ARG A 273 15.69 12.31 -14.11
CA ARG A 273 15.87 11.06 -14.86
C ARG A 273 16.73 11.26 -16.12
N GLU A 274 16.49 12.33 -16.88
CA GLU A 274 17.33 12.71 -18.04
C GLU A 274 18.80 12.85 -17.62
N LEU A 275 19.06 13.62 -16.55
CA LEU A 275 20.41 13.78 -16.02
C LEU A 275 21.04 12.47 -15.51
N ALA A 276 20.24 11.54 -15.03
CA ALA A 276 20.71 10.22 -14.62
C ALA A 276 21.09 9.35 -15.84
N SER A 277 20.31 9.40 -16.93
CA SER A 277 20.52 8.59 -18.15
C SER A 277 21.80 8.96 -18.91
N GLU A 278 22.19 10.24 -18.97
CA GLU A 278 23.40 10.69 -19.63
C GLU A 278 24.69 9.95 -19.13
N LYS A 279 24.69 9.43 -17.92
CA LYS A 279 25.81 8.65 -17.39
C LYS A 279 25.85 7.24 -17.99
N LEU A 280 24.71 6.66 -18.26
CA LEU A 280 24.58 5.30 -18.83
C LEU A 280 25.06 5.29 -20.29
N GLU A 281 24.63 6.27 -21.07
CA GLU A 281 25.04 6.44 -22.49
C GLU A 281 26.56 6.60 -22.66
N LYS A 282 27.17 7.42 -21.79
CA LYS A 282 28.65 7.66 -21.82
C LYS A 282 29.49 6.43 -21.50
N ARG A 283 28.93 5.43 -20.79
CA ARG A 283 29.64 4.19 -20.45
C ARG A 283 29.51 3.10 -21.52
N GLY A 284 28.64 3.29 -22.53
CA GLY A 284 28.38 2.26 -23.52
C GLY A 284 27.70 1.01 -22.98
N ASP A 285 27.23 1.07 -21.74
CA ASP A 285 26.57 -0.05 -21.09
C ASP A 285 25.18 -0.26 -21.70
N LYS A 286 25.06 -1.27 -22.55
CA LYS A 286 23.78 -1.70 -23.14
C LYS A 286 22.83 -2.36 -22.14
N VAL A 287 23.32 -2.70 -20.95
CA VAL A 287 22.52 -3.26 -19.85
C VAL A 287 22.45 -2.24 -18.74
N ILE A 288 21.28 -1.70 -18.52
CA ILE A 288 20.97 -0.87 -17.36
C ILE A 288 21.09 -1.80 -16.14
N SER A 289 22.26 -1.80 -15.51
CA SER A 289 22.36 -2.35 -14.17
C SER A 289 21.34 -1.60 -13.30
N PRO A 290 20.50 -2.27 -12.53
CA PRO A 290 19.48 -1.63 -11.69
C PRO A 290 20.11 -0.82 -10.56
N SER A 291 21.35 -0.36 -10.75
CA SER A 291 21.97 0.46 -9.76
C SER A 291 21.48 1.87 -9.88
N SER A 292 20.95 2.28 -8.83
CA SER A 292 21.14 3.56 -8.27
C SER A 292 20.15 4.65 -8.69
N ASP A 293 20.68 5.69 -9.27
CA ASP A 293 19.98 6.97 -9.41
C ASP A 293 18.86 6.91 -10.47
N TYR A 294 19.13 6.29 -11.64
CA TYR A 294 18.13 6.18 -12.71
C TYR A 294 16.94 5.31 -12.31
N GLN A 295 17.18 4.18 -11.66
CA GLN A 295 16.11 3.27 -11.23
C GLN A 295 15.28 3.92 -10.12
N LEU A 296 15.92 4.51 -9.10
CA LEU A 296 15.26 5.23 -8.01
C LEU A 296 14.32 6.33 -8.55
N ILE A 297 14.82 7.15 -9.48
CA ILE A 297 14.05 8.26 -10.05
C ILE A 297 12.92 7.72 -10.95
N SER A 298 13.17 6.63 -11.69
CA SER A 298 12.15 6.00 -12.52
C SER A 298 11.03 5.40 -11.69
N ASP A 299 11.36 4.77 -10.58
CA ASP A 299 10.36 4.22 -9.66
C ASP A 299 9.58 5.33 -8.95
N TYR A 300 10.25 6.40 -8.52
CA TYR A 300 9.57 7.60 -8.01
C TYR A 300 8.57 8.18 -9.03
N LEU A 301 8.95 8.27 -10.33
CA LEU A 301 8.05 8.75 -11.39
C LEU A 301 6.83 7.85 -11.56
N LYS A 302 6.99 6.54 -11.54
CA LYS A 302 5.87 5.59 -11.61
C LYS A 302 4.91 5.79 -10.43
N ASP A 303 5.48 5.95 -9.24
CA ASP A 303 4.70 6.17 -8.03
C ASP A 303 4.00 7.54 -8.04
N LEU A 304 4.66 8.59 -8.49
CA LEU A 304 4.07 9.92 -8.69
C LEU A 304 2.87 9.85 -9.66
N GLU A 305 3.00 9.14 -10.78
CA GLU A 305 1.92 8.94 -11.73
C GLU A 305 0.76 8.12 -11.13
N ARG A 306 1.06 7.08 -10.36
CA ARG A 306 0.08 6.30 -9.61
C ARG A 306 -0.68 7.20 -8.62
N ARG A 307 0.02 7.97 -7.82
CA ARG A 307 -0.56 8.89 -6.85
C ARG A 307 -1.40 9.98 -7.50
N ASN A 308 -0.95 10.53 -8.62
CA ASN A 308 -1.72 11.53 -9.37
C ASN A 308 -3.04 10.95 -9.90
N ARG A 309 -3.04 9.74 -10.46
CA ARG A 309 -4.29 9.06 -10.88
C ARG A 309 -5.22 8.79 -9.70
N ASN A 310 -4.67 8.51 -8.53
CA ASN A 310 -5.45 8.22 -7.33
C ASN A 310 -6.14 9.45 -6.73
N LEU A 311 -5.67 10.67 -6.98
CA LEU A 311 -6.25 11.89 -6.41
C LEU A 311 -7.75 12.06 -6.75
N GLU A 312 -8.12 11.89 -8.00
CA GLU A 312 -9.52 12.02 -8.43
C GLU A 312 -10.40 10.88 -7.86
N ARG A 313 -9.81 9.71 -7.70
CA ARG A 313 -10.48 8.57 -7.11
C ARG A 313 -10.73 8.79 -5.61
N ILE A 314 -9.72 9.27 -4.89
CA ILE A 314 -9.83 9.63 -3.48
C ILE A 314 -10.92 10.70 -3.29
N LYS A 315 -10.92 11.78 -4.11
CA LYS A 315 -11.95 12.82 -4.02
C LYS A 315 -13.36 12.24 -4.12
N ARG A 316 -13.62 11.38 -5.13
CA ARG A 316 -14.94 10.73 -5.27
C ARG A 316 -15.28 9.84 -4.08
N GLN A 317 -14.33 9.07 -3.58
CA GLN A 317 -14.55 8.17 -2.45
C GLN A 317 -14.77 8.94 -1.13
N MET A 318 -14.08 10.07 -0.95
CA MET A 318 -14.22 10.92 0.25
C MET A 318 -15.52 11.71 0.29
N HIS A 319 -16.18 11.98 -0.85
CA HIS A 319 -17.52 12.58 -0.87
C HIS A 319 -18.60 11.75 -0.16
N ARG A 320 -18.29 10.51 0.20
CA ARG A 320 -19.21 9.65 0.97
C ARG A 320 -19.20 9.96 2.47
N PHE A 321 -18.11 10.49 2.98
CA PHE A 321 -18.09 11.01 4.34
C PHE A 321 -18.87 12.33 4.36
N SER A 322 -19.74 12.50 5.35
CA SER A 322 -20.44 13.76 5.56
C SER A 322 -19.44 14.92 5.69
N ASP A 323 -19.86 16.12 5.34
CA ASP A 323 -19.05 17.36 5.18
C ASP A 323 -18.18 17.78 6.38
N ASP A 324 -17.98 16.93 7.37
CA ASP A 324 -17.24 17.20 8.62
C ASP A 324 -15.78 16.70 8.61
N PHE A 325 -15.17 16.52 7.40
CA PHE A 325 -13.73 16.20 7.27
C PHE A 325 -12.97 17.31 6.56
#